data_8b4604b20433aa4c578898bfccb44eb8
#
_entry.id   8b4604b20433aa4c578898bfccb44eb8
#
_cell.length_a   1.000
_cell.length_b   1.000
_cell.length_c   1.000
_cell.angle_alpha   90.00
_cell.angle_beta   90.00
_cell.angle_gamma   90.00
#
_symmetry.space_group_name_H-M   'P 1'
#
loop_
_entity.id
_entity.type
_entity.pdbx_description
1 polymer ?
#
loop_
_entity_poly.entity_id
_entity_poly.type
_entity_poly.pdbx_seq_one_letter_code
_entity_poly.pdbx_strand_id
1 'polypeptide(L)'
;MVNCDEVQLRRAFTNVITNALRYAKEEIQIECKADRGKAVVRIHDDGEGIAPELLPHIFDRFFSTRKGGAGIGLSLAKEIVSLHKGTITASNDGGAVFEISLPLRKTI
;
A
#
# COMPACT_ATOMS: atom_id res chain seq x y z
N MET A 1 -8.72 17.66 -0.84
CA MET A 1 -9.45 16.63 -0.10
C MET A 1 -9.76 15.46 -1.00
N VAL A 2 -9.66 14.28 -0.47
CA VAL A 2 -9.97 13.06 -1.22
C VAL A 2 -11.45 12.74 -1.05
N ASN A 3 -12.12 12.47 -2.16
CA ASN A 3 -13.52 12.04 -2.12
C ASN A 3 -13.54 10.55 -1.87
N CYS A 4 -13.77 10.14 -0.63
CA CYS A 4 -13.54 8.77 -0.25
C CYS A 4 -14.41 8.35 0.93
N ASP A 5 -14.44 7.05 1.14
CA ASP A 5 -14.95 6.45 2.35
C ASP A 5 -13.78 6.41 3.33
N GLU A 6 -13.80 7.30 4.30
CA GLU A 6 -12.70 7.45 5.24
C GLU A 6 -12.40 6.16 6.00
N VAL A 7 -13.42 5.43 6.40
CA VAL A 7 -13.23 4.19 7.15
C VAL A 7 -12.53 3.14 6.29
N GLN A 8 -12.97 3.01 5.05
CA GLN A 8 -12.37 2.03 4.15
C GLN A 8 -10.94 2.39 3.80
N LEU A 9 -10.66 3.66 3.51
CA LEU A 9 -9.31 4.07 3.20
C LEU A 9 -8.37 3.89 4.39
N ARG A 10 -8.85 4.18 5.59
CA ARG A 10 -8.04 3.94 6.78
C ARG A 10 -7.67 2.46 6.89
N ARG A 11 -8.61 1.58 6.57
CA ARG A 11 -8.34 0.15 6.59
C ARG A 11 -7.28 -0.22 5.56
N ALA A 12 -7.35 0.35 4.36
CA ALA A 12 -6.38 0.07 3.33
C ALA A 12 -4.98 0.48 3.77
N PHE A 13 -4.83 1.71 4.28
CA PHE A 13 -3.53 2.19 4.75
C PHE A 13 -3.03 1.36 5.93
N THR A 14 -3.91 1.02 6.86
CA THR A 14 -3.52 0.20 8.00
C THR A 14 -2.99 -1.14 7.55
N ASN A 15 -3.63 -1.76 6.56
CA ASN A 15 -3.18 -3.05 6.05
C ASN A 15 -1.79 -2.95 5.45
N VAL A 16 -1.52 -1.90 4.68
CA VAL A 16 -0.21 -1.72 4.06
C VAL A 16 0.85 -1.42 5.11
N ILE A 17 0.54 -0.54 6.05
CA ILE A 17 1.49 -0.17 7.10
C ILE A 17 1.79 -1.37 8.00
N THR A 18 0.78 -2.15 8.36
CA THR A 18 0.98 -3.34 9.17
C THR A 18 1.89 -4.32 8.46
N ASN A 19 1.71 -4.47 7.14
CA ASN A 19 2.59 -5.32 6.36
C ASN A 19 4.03 -4.81 6.40
N ALA A 20 4.22 -3.50 6.24
CA ALA A 20 5.55 -2.92 6.28
C ALA A 20 6.21 -3.14 7.64
N LEU A 21 5.45 -2.96 8.72
CA LEU A 21 5.98 -3.17 10.06
C LEU A 21 6.40 -4.62 10.29
N ARG A 22 5.69 -5.55 9.68
CA ARG A 22 6.01 -6.98 9.83
C ARG A 22 7.36 -7.32 9.24
N TYR A 23 7.75 -6.65 8.17
CA TYR A 23 8.96 -6.97 7.43
C TYR A 23 10.10 -6.00 7.65
N ALA A 24 9.85 -4.86 8.27
CA ALA A 24 10.89 -3.89 8.52
C ALA A 24 11.87 -4.41 9.55
N LYS A 25 13.14 -4.02 9.40
CA LYS A 25 14.16 -4.38 10.36
C LYS A 25 14.18 -3.38 11.51
N GLU A 26 14.23 -2.10 11.22
CA GLU A 26 14.31 -1.08 12.23
C GLU A 26 13.32 0.05 12.04
N GLU A 27 13.00 0.41 10.80
CA GLU A 27 12.14 1.57 10.57
C GLU A 27 11.36 1.46 9.29
N ILE A 28 10.29 2.23 9.23
CA ILE A 28 9.56 2.47 7.99
C ILE A 28 9.50 3.97 7.78
N GLN A 29 9.47 4.38 6.53
CA GLN A 29 9.32 5.78 6.17
C GLN A 29 8.02 5.94 5.42
N ILE A 30 7.27 6.97 5.77
CA ILE A 30 6.00 7.26 5.12
C ILE A 30 6.08 8.68 4.61
N GLU A 31 5.91 8.83 3.30
CA GLU A 31 5.89 10.14 2.65
C GLU A 31 4.54 10.36 2.01
N CYS A 32 4.05 11.59 2.12
CA CYS A 32 2.79 11.98 1.48
C CYS A 32 3.04 13.23 0.69
N LYS A 33 2.52 13.28 -0.52
CA LYS A 33 2.63 14.48 -1.32
C LYS A 33 1.44 14.59 -2.26
N ALA A 34 1.19 15.79 -2.74
CA ALA A 34 0.19 16.02 -3.77
C ALA A 34 0.92 16.24 -5.08
N ASP A 35 0.44 15.60 -6.14
CA ASP A 35 1.07 15.69 -7.44
C ASP A 35 0.01 15.56 -8.52
N ARG A 36 -0.16 16.62 -9.29
CA ARG A 36 -1.04 16.64 -10.46
C ARG A 36 -2.46 16.18 -10.15
N GLY A 37 -3.01 16.67 -9.05
CA GLY A 37 -4.37 16.35 -8.67
C GLY A 37 -4.51 14.99 -8.01
N LYS A 38 -3.40 14.40 -7.56
CA LYS A 38 -3.41 13.13 -6.86
C LYS A 38 -2.70 13.27 -5.53
N ALA A 39 -3.16 12.50 -4.57
CA ALA A 39 -2.45 12.32 -3.31
C ALA A 39 -1.64 11.04 -3.43
N VAL A 40 -0.34 11.14 -3.23
CA VAL A 40 0.56 10.00 -3.34
C VAL A 40 1.15 9.71 -1.97
N VAL A 41 0.97 8.47 -1.51
CA VAL A 41 1.52 8.02 -0.22
C VAL A 41 2.51 6.91 -0.52
N ARG A 42 3.74 7.09 -0.05
CA ARG A 42 4.78 6.12 -0.27
C ARG A 42 5.20 5.55 1.08
N ILE A 43 5.18 4.24 1.20
CA ILE A 43 5.52 3.54 2.41
C ILE A 43 6.71 2.64 2.11
N HIS A 44 7.85 2.93 2.74
CA HIS A 44 9.12 2.28 2.44
C HIS A 44 9.64 1.66 3.74
N ASP A 45 9.87 0.35 3.72
CA ASP A 45 10.49 -0.30 4.87
C ASP A 45 11.97 -0.57 4.57
N ASP A 46 12.71 -0.93 5.61
CA ASP A 46 14.13 -1.22 5.50
C ASP A 46 14.41 -2.73 5.57
N GLY A 47 13.42 -3.53 5.23
CA GLY A 47 13.56 -4.97 5.25
C GLY A 47 14.27 -5.52 4.03
N GLU A 48 14.11 -6.81 3.80
CA GLU A 48 14.79 -7.49 2.70
C GLU A 48 14.15 -7.21 1.34
N GLY A 49 12.97 -6.60 1.36
CA GLY A 49 12.24 -6.41 0.14
C GLY A 49 11.41 -7.63 -0.22
N ILE A 50 10.87 -7.59 -1.43
CA ILE A 50 9.99 -8.65 -1.92
C ILE A 50 10.70 -9.36 -3.05
N ALA A 51 10.72 -10.69 -3.01
CA ALA A 51 11.33 -11.48 -4.09
C ALA A 51 10.70 -11.06 -5.42
N PRO A 52 11.51 -10.80 -6.46
CA PRO A 52 10.96 -10.32 -7.72
C PRO A 52 9.89 -11.22 -8.32
N GLU A 53 10.04 -12.53 -8.17
CA GLU A 53 9.04 -13.46 -8.68
C GLU A 53 7.72 -13.39 -7.95
N LEU A 54 7.70 -12.83 -6.74
CA LEU A 54 6.48 -12.71 -5.94
C LEU A 54 5.77 -11.37 -6.16
N LEU A 55 6.50 -10.35 -6.64
CA LEU A 55 5.91 -9.02 -6.81
C LEU A 55 4.60 -9.03 -7.58
N PRO A 56 4.47 -9.78 -8.69
CA PRO A 56 3.20 -9.77 -9.43
C PRO A 56 2.04 -10.39 -8.66
N HIS A 57 2.30 -11.09 -7.58
CA HIS A 57 1.28 -11.86 -6.88
C HIS A 57 0.93 -11.33 -5.50
N ILE A 58 1.64 -10.32 -5.00
CA ILE A 58 1.45 -9.92 -3.60
C ILE A 58 0.08 -9.33 -3.32
N PHE A 59 -0.62 -8.88 -4.35
CA PHE A 59 -1.98 -8.35 -4.19
C PHE A 59 -3.04 -9.40 -4.51
N ASP A 60 -2.64 -10.61 -4.84
CA ASP A 60 -3.59 -11.67 -5.11
C ASP A 60 -4.27 -12.10 -3.82
N ARG A 61 -5.54 -12.47 -3.94
CA ARG A 61 -6.30 -12.90 -2.78
C ARG A 61 -5.67 -14.17 -2.19
N PHE A 62 -5.56 -14.21 -0.87
CA PHE A 62 -4.97 -15.32 -0.12
C PHE A 62 -3.49 -15.54 -0.35
N PHE A 63 -2.83 -14.60 -1.04
CA PHE A 63 -1.40 -14.68 -1.16
C PHE A 63 -0.76 -14.39 0.20
N SER A 64 0.22 -15.20 0.60
CA SER A 64 0.95 -14.99 1.83
C SER A 64 2.31 -15.62 1.69
N THR A 65 3.35 -14.87 2.05
CA THR A 65 4.72 -15.38 2.06
C THR A 65 5.10 -15.93 3.43
N ARG A 66 4.24 -15.70 4.41
CA ARG A 66 4.57 -16.05 5.79
C ARG A 66 3.46 -16.86 6.40
N LYS A 67 3.84 -17.83 7.19
CA LYS A 67 2.86 -18.56 7.98
C LYS A 67 2.18 -17.57 8.92
N GLY A 68 0.92 -17.75 9.13
CA GLY A 68 0.17 -16.87 9.98
C GLY A 68 -0.34 -15.62 9.29
N GLY A 69 0.08 -15.37 8.06
CA GLY A 69 -0.47 -14.26 7.31
C GLY A 69 -1.82 -14.64 6.73
N ALA A 70 -2.78 -13.74 6.84
CA ALA A 70 -4.11 -14.02 6.32
C ALA A 70 -4.14 -14.05 4.79
N GLY A 71 -3.23 -13.36 4.15
CA GLY A 71 -3.16 -13.32 2.70
C GLY A 71 -4.26 -12.50 2.07
N ILE A 72 -5.00 -11.72 2.84
CA ILE A 72 -6.06 -10.88 2.30
C ILE A 72 -5.82 -9.39 2.56
N GLY A 73 -4.85 -9.05 3.42
CA GLY A 73 -4.63 -7.65 3.78
C GLY A 73 -4.28 -6.78 2.59
N LEU A 74 -3.31 -7.20 1.79
CA LEU A 74 -2.88 -6.40 0.64
C LEU A 74 -3.89 -6.46 -0.49
N SER A 75 -4.55 -7.60 -0.69
CA SER A 75 -5.58 -7.68 -1.72
C SER A 75 -6.76 -6.78 -1.37
N LEU A 76 -7.12 -6.72 -0.11
CA LEU A 76 -8.19 -5.83 0.34
C LEU A 76 -7.79 -4.38 0.16
N ALA A 77 -6.54 -4.04 0.49
CA ALA A 77 -6.06 -2.69 0.31
C ALA A 77 -6.15 -2.28 -1.16
N LYS A 78 -5.74 -3.17 -2.06
CA LYS A 78 -5.81 -2.88 -3.48
C LYS A 78 -7.26 -2.69 -3.94
N GLU A 79 -8.15 -3.53 -3.44
CA GLU A 79 -9.56 -3.42 -3.80
C GLU A 79 -10.13 -2.08 -3.36
N ILE A 80 -9.85 -1.68 -2.12
CA ILE A 80 -10.36 -0.42 -1.60
C ILE A 80 -9.80 0.76 -2.39
N VAL A 81 -8.50 0.76 -2.66
CA VAL A 81 -7.87 1.83 -3.42
C VAL A 81 -8.46 1.91 -4.82
N SER A 82 -8.68 0.75 -5.45
CA SER A 82 -9.28 0.71 -6.79
C SER A 82 -10.70 1.25 -6.80
N LEU A 83 -11.48 0.95 -5.77
CA LEU A 83 -12.84 1.48 -5.66
C LEU A 83 -12.85 2.99 -5.53
N HIS A 84 -11.76 3.57 -5.05
CA HIS A 84 -11.62 5.02 -4.95
C HIS A 84 -10.88 5.61 -6.15
N LYS A 85 -10.78 4.83 -7.23
CA LYS A 85 -10.16 5.23 -8.49
C LYS A 85 -8.69 5.56 -8.35
N GLY A 86 -8.05 4.92 -7.39
CA GLY A 86 -6.63 5.05 -7.17
C GLY A 86 -5.87 3.84 -7.65
N THR A 87 -4.57 3.86 -7.41
CA THR A 87 -3.69 2.73 -7.74
C THR A 87 -2.80 2.43 -6.56
N ILE A 88 -2.37 1.18 -6.46
CA ILE A 88 -1.39 0.77 -5.49
C ILE A 88 -0.36 -0.09 -6.21
N THR A 89 0.91 0.19 -5.98
CA THR A 89 2.00 -0.55 -6.59
C THR A 89 3.01 -0.93 -5.53
N ALA A 90 3.85 -1.90 -5.86
CA ALA A 90 4.91 -2.34 -4.97
C ALA A 90 6.18 -2.52 -5.78
N SER A 91 7.30 -2.21 -5.14
CA SER A 91 8.61 -2.35 -5.76
C SER A 91 9.63 -2.52 -4.65
N ASN A 92 10.89 -2.64 -5.03
CA ASN A 92 12.00 -2.75 -4.09
C ASN A 92 12.96 -1.59 -4.30
N ASP A 93 13.44 -1.05 -3.19
CA ASP A 93 14.46 0.00 -3.23
C ASP A 93 15.12 0.00 -1.84
N GLY A 94 16.01 -0.98 -1.60
CA GLY A 94 16.60 -1.14 -0.28
C GLY A 94 15.57 -1.53 0.76
N GLY A 95 14.60 -2.36 0.36
CA GLY A 95 13.46 -2.75 1.15
C GLY A 95 12.23 -2.68 0.26
N ALA A 96 11.08 -2.98 0.79
CA ALA A 96 9.86 -2.93 0.01
C ALA A 96 9.30 -1.52 -0.01
N VAL A 97 8.77 -1.11 -1.14
CA VAL A 97 8.14 0.19 -1.30
C VAL A 97 6.72 -0.02 -1.82
N PHE A 98 5.76 0.50 -1.09
CA PHE A 98 4.36 0.53 -1.53
C PHE A 98 3.98 1.96 -1.82
N GLU A 99 3.37 2.18 -2.97
CA GLU A 99 2.95 3.52 -3.36
C GLU A 99 1.47 3.51 -3.67
N ILE A 100 0.73 4.35 -2.99
CA ILE A 100 -0.71 4.47 -3.16
C ILE A 100 -0.99 5.86 -3.72
N SER A 101 -1.72 5.90 -4.83
CA SER A 101 -2.09 7.15 -5.48
C SER A 101 -3.60 7.24 -5.52
N LEU A 102 -4.13 8.35 -5.02
CA LEU A 102 -5.57 8.58 -4.98
C LEU A 102 -5.88 9.92 -5.63
N PRO A 103 -6.96 10.00 -6.40
CA PRO A 103 -7.33 11.29 -7.00
C PRO A 103 -7.79 12.24 -5.92
N LEU A 104 -7.38 13.50 -6.05
CA LEU A 104 -7.85 14.56 -5.18
C LEU A 104 -9.12 15.13 -5.78
N ARG A 105 -10.09 15.36 -4.91
CA ARG A 105 -11.33 15.96 -5.35
C ARG A 105 -11.14 17.45 -5.48
N LYS A 106 -11.50 17.98 -6.64
CA LYS A 106 -11.50 19.43 -6.81
C LYS A 106 -12.70 20.02 -6.12
N THR A 107 -12.47 21.08 -5.39
CA THR A 107 -13.54 21.84 -4.77
C THR A 107 -13.84 23.03 -5.66
N ILE A 108 -15.07 23.19 -5.99
CA ILE A 108 -15.49 24.29 -6.84
C ILE A 108 -16.29 25.26 -6.01
#